data_655b77b9cd1b14c6f8182c60915e54d5
#
_entry.id   655b77b9cd1b14c6f8182c60915e54d5
#
_cell.length_a   1.000
_cell.length_b   1.000
_cell.length_c   1.000
_cell.angle_alpha   90.00
_cell.angle_beta   90.00
_cell.angle_gamma   90.00
#
_symmetry.space_group_name_H-M   'P 1'
#
loop_
_entity.id
_entity.type
_entity.pdbx_description
1 polymer ?
#
loop_
_entity_poly.entity_id
_entity_poly.type
_entity_poly.pdbx_seq_one_letter_code
_entity_poly.pdbx_strand_id
1 'polypeptide(L)' 'ATIDKNVSIFQGVTLGGHSFTQEDRHPKIHEGVSIYASSTVLGNVQVGKNSIVAAGSLVLEDVPADSTVAGIPAKKIK' A
#
# COMPACT_ATOMS: atom_id res chain seq x y z
N ALA A 1 -0.94 -10.71 2.15
CA ALA A 1 0.00 -9.66 1.73
C ALA A 1 1.43 -10.17 1.79
N THR A 2 2.25 -9.69 0.88
CA THR A 2 3.68 -9.94 0.90
C THR A 2 4.37 -8.65 1.31
N ILE A 3 5.20 -8.72 2.34
CA ILE A 3 5.87 -7.55 2.90
C ILE A 3 7.36 -7.81 2.88
N ASP A 4 8.07 -6.95 2.16
CA ASP A 4 9.52 -7.05 2.04
C ASP A 4 10.21 -6.46 3.28
N LYS A 5 11.55 -6.47 3.29
CA LYS A 5 12.30 -6.00 4.45
C LYS A 5 12.26 -4.48 4.57
N ASN A 6 12.53 -4.00 5.77
CA ASN A 6 12.62 -2.56 6.08
C ASN A 6 11.32 -1.80 5.79
N VAL A 7 10.19 -2.48 5.85
CA VAL A 7 8.89 -1.85 5.70
C VAL A 7 8.41 -1.37 7.07
N SER A 8 7.90 -0.15 7.14
CA SER A 8 7.31 0.41 8.35
C SER A 8 5.81 0.50 8.17
N ILE A 9 5.07 -0.17 9.04
CA ILE A 9 3.60 -0.17 9.00
C ILE A 9 3.11 0.31 10.35
N PHE A 10 2.37 1.41 10.33
CA PHE A 10 1.85 2.01 11.55
C PHE A 10 0.51 1.41 11.92
N GLN A 11 -0.05 1.83 13.03
CA GLN A 11 -1.25 1.21 13.58
C GLN A 11 -2.48 1.41 12.69
N GLY A 12 -3.40 0.46 12.74
CA GLY A 12 -4.67 0.57 12.01
C GLY A 12 -4.58 0.41 10.51
N VAL A 13 -3.42 -0.03 9.99
CA VAL A 13 -3.26 -0.27 8.56
C VAL A 13 -3.91 -1.59 8.17
N THR A 14 -4.65 -1.57 7.07
CA THR A 14 -5.25 -2.77 6.48
C THR A 14 -4.61 -3.09 5.14
N LEU A 15 -4.13 -4.30 5.00
CA LEU A 15 -3.59 -4.82 3.74
C LEU A 15 -4.46 -6.00 3.34
N GLY A 16 -5.41 -5.78 2.46
CA GLY A 16 -6.45 -6.75 2.21
C GLY A 16 -6.59 -7.18 0.76
N GLY A 17 -7.15 -8.38 0.59
CA GLY A 17 -7.58 -8.86 -0.70
C GLY A 17 -8.85 -8.15 -1.13
N HIS A 18 -9.15 -8.20 -2.41
CA HIS A 18 -10.23 -7.40 -2.98
C HIS A 18 -11.37 -8.22 -3.52
N SER A 19 -11.41 -9.51 -3.52
CA SER A 19 -12.48 -10.14 -4.25
C SER A 19 -12.83 -11.54 -3.79
N PHE A 20 -13.91 -12.04 -4.36
CA PHE A 20 -14.41 -13.39 -4.13
C PHE A 20 -13.74 -14.42 -5.03
N THR A 21 -12.76 -14.04 -5.84
CA THR A 21 -12.06 -14.98 -6.70
C THR A 21 -10.97 -15.71 -5.94
N GLN A 22 -10.48 -16.79 -6.50
CA GLN A 22 -9.41 -17.57 -5.89
C GLN A 22 -8.02 -17.08 -6.29
N GLU A 23 -7.94 -16.07 -7.14
CA GLU A 23 -6.67 -15.50 -7.54
C GLU A 23 -6.09 -14.68 -6.41
N ASP A 24 -4.75 -14.55 -6.43
CA ASP A 24 -4.05 -13.72 -5.47
C ASP A 24 -4.44 -12.26 -5.67
N ARG A 25 -5.11 -11.70 -4.67
CA ARG A 25 -5.57 -10.32 -4.69
C ARG A 25 -4.97 -9.50 -3.56
N HIS A 26 -3.88 -9.97 -3.00
CA HIS A 26 -3.26 -9.31 -1.85
C HIS A 26 -2.15 -8.39 -2.28
N PRO A 27 -1.97 -7.27 -1.57
CA PRO A 27 -0.92 -6.32 -1.89
C PRO A 27 0.48 -6.90 -1.75
N LYS A 28 1.40 -6.35 -2.53
CA LYS A 28 2.83 -6.61 -2.40
C LYS A 28 3.52 -5.32 -2.02
N ILE A 29 4.14 -5.31 -0.85
CA ILE A 29 4.80 -4.13 -0.29
C ILE A 29 6.29 -4.33 -0.41
N HIS A 30 6.92 -3.50 -1.21
CA HIS A 30 8.34 -3.64 -1.50
C HIS A 30 9.21 -3.00 -0.42
N GLU A 31 10.51 -3.19 -0.55
CA GLU A 31 11.47 -2.79 0.46
C GLU A 31 11.40 -1.29 0.76
N GLY A 32 11.53 -0.95 2.04
CA GLY A 32 11.68 0.44 2.47
C GLY A 32 10.41 1.28 2.44
N VAL A 33 9.26 0.66 2.16
CA VAL A 33 7.98 1.38 2.12
C VAL A 33 7.56 1.75 3.53
N SER A 34 6.95 2.94 3.68
CA SER A 34 6.31 3.37 4.92
C SER A 34 4.82 3.56 4.67
N ILE A 35 3.99 2.92 5.48
CA ILE A 35 2.54 3.05 5.39
C ILE A 35 2.05 3.61 6.72
N TYR A 36 1.57 4.84 6.69
CA TYR A 36 1.17 5.54 7.90
C TYR A 36 -0.21 5.11 8.38
N ALA A 37 -0.54 5.56 9.59
CA ALA A 37 -1.67 5.02 10.35
C ALA A 37 -3.00 5.10 9.61
N SER A 38 -3.83 4.07 9.81
CA SER A 38 -5.21 3.99 9.31
C SER A 38 -5.34 3.98 7.79
N SER A 39 -4.25 3.70 7.09
CA SER A 39 -4.29 3.54 5.63
C SER A 39 -4.81 2.16 5.26
N THR A 40 -5.39 2.05 4.08
CA THR A 40 -5.90 0.79 3.55
C THR A 40 -5.32 0.56 2.17
N VAL A 41 -4.77 -0.61 1.94
CA VAL A 41 -4.24 -1.03 0.63
C VAL A 41 -5.00 -2.27 0.22
N LEU A 42 -5.74 -2.19 -0.87
CA LEU A 42 -6.64 -3.25 -1.31
C LEU A 42 -6.27 -3.77 -2.68
N GLY A 43 -6.38 -5.08 -2.80
CA GLY A 43 -6.28 -5.75 -4.09
C GLY A 43 -4.87 -6.15 -4.48
N ASN A 44 -4.74 -6.62 -5.69
CA ASN A 44 -3.46 -7.05 -6.23
C ASN A 44 -2.67 -5.84 -6.72
N VAL A 45 -2.22 -5.02 -5.77
CA VAL A 45 -1.45 -3.82 -6.07
C VAL A 45 -0.03 -3.97 -5.54
N GLN A 46 0.89 -3.25 -6.13
CA GLN A 46 2.26 -3.20 -5.69
C GLN A 46 2.60 -1.80 -5.20
N VAL A 47 3.13 -1.72 -3.99
CA VAL A 47 3.65 -0.46 -3.46
C VAL A 47 5.14 -0.50 -3.66
N GLY A 48 5.63 0.33 -4.55
CA GLY A 48 7.01 0.30 -5.01
C GLY A 48 8.01 0.70 -3.94
N LYS A 49 9.25 0.28 -4.14
CA LYS A 49 10.35 0.45 -3.18
C LYS A 49 10.48 1.90 -2.71
N ASN A 50 10.67 2.08 -1.42
CA ASN A 50 10.90 3.36 -0.75
C ASN A 50 9.74 4.36 -0.88
N SER A 51 8.56 3.89 -1.23
CA SER A 51 7.39 4.76 -1.34
C SER A 51 6.77 5.03 0.02
N ILE A 52 5.96 6.07 0.09
CA ILE A 52 5.27 6.49 1.31
C ILE A 52 3.77 6.55 1.03
N VAL A 53 2.99 5.89 1.88
CA VAL A 53 1.53 6.00 1.86
C VAL A 53 1.14 6.85 3.06
N ALA A 54 0.61 8.03 2.80
CA ALA A 54 0.24 8.97 3.85
C ALA A 54 -0.93 8.43 4.69
N ALA A 55 -1.03 8.91 5.92
CA ALA A 55 -2.05 8.42 6.86
C ALA A 55 -3.47 8.57 6.29
N GLY A 56 -4.30 7.56 6.57
CA GLY A 56 -5.70 7.59 6.16
C GLY A 56 -5.94 7.43 4.66
N SER A 57 -4.95 6.99 3.90
CA SER A 57 -5.09 6.85 2.45
C SER A 57 -5.74 5.53 2.07
N LEU A 58 -6.39 5.52 0.92
CA LEU A 58 -6.97 4.30 0.34
C LEU A 58 -6.27 4.02 -0.98
N VAL A 59 -5.41 3.00 -1.00
CA VAL A 59 -4.61 2.64 -2.17
C VAL A 59 -5.31 1.54 -2.93
N LEU A 60 -5.69 1.83 -4.17
CA LEU A 60 -6.39 0.89 -5.05
C LEU A 60 -5.60 0.59 -6.33
N GLU A 61 -4.49 1.28 -6.55
CA GLU A 61 -3.68 1.14 -7.75
C GLU A 61 -2.21 1.03 -7.36
N ASP A 62 -1.40 0.54 -8.27
CA ASP A 62 0.04 0.41 -8.04
C ASP A 62 0.66 1.76 -7.71
N VAL A 63 1.60 1.75 -6.78
CA VAL A 63 2.37 2.93 -6.38
C VAL A 63 3.77 2.78 -6.95
N PRO A 64 4.23 3.71 -7.79
CA PRO A 64 5.59 3.65 -8.31
C PRO A 64 6.62 3.76 -7.19
N ALA A 65 7.82 3.24 -7.45
CA ALA A 65 8.92 3.37 -6.48
C ALA A 65 9.23 4.85 -6.22
N ASP A 66 9.71 5.13 -5.02
CA ASP A 66 10.16 6.46 -4.60
C ASP A 66 9.07 7.54 -4.71
N SER A 67 7.82 7.13 -4.51
CA SER A 67 6.67 8.04 -4.63
C SER A 67 5.97 8.20 -3.31
N THR A 68 5.29 9.34 -3.14
CA THR A 68 4.38 9.56 -2.01
C THR A 68 2.97 9.66 -2.55
N VAL A 69 2.06 8.89 -1.96
CA VAL A 69 0.65 8.92 -2.32
C VAL A 69 -0.20 9.31 -1.12
N ALA A 70 -1.32 9.97 -1.37
CA ALA A 70 -2.23 10.41 -0.32
C ALA A 70 -3.63 10.54 -0.87
N GLY A 71 -4.60 10.38 0.02
CA GLY A 71 -6.01 10.64 -0.28
C GLY A 71 -6.85 9.39 -0.43
N ILE A 72 -8.13 9.62 -0.72
CA ILE A 72 -9.15 8.59 -0.94
C ILE A 72 -9.85 8.89 -2.25
N PRO A 73 -9.52 8.18 -3.34
CA PRO A 73 -8.43 7.23 -3.49
C PRO A 73 -7.06 7.91 -3.49
N ALA A 74 -6.06 7.17 -3.07
CA ALA A 74 -4.71 7.71 -2.97
C ALA A 74 -4.15 8.03 -4.34
N LYS A 75 -3.51 9.19 -4.45
CA LYS A 75 -2.88 9.64 -5.68
C LYS A 75 -1.48 10.13 -5.40
N LYS A 76 -0.62 10.00 -6.39
CA LYS A 76 0.77 10.42 -6.25
C LYS A 76 0.84 11.94 -6.09
N ILE A 77 1.50 12.38 -5.01
CA ILE A 77 1.73 13.80 -4.74
C ILE A 77 3.20 14.17 -4.86
N LYS A 78 4.09 13.18 -4.83
CA LYS A 78 5.52 13.38 -5.05
C LYS A 78 6.14 12.23 -5.79
#